data_3fbed113552327f0f787846890405c57
#
_entry.id   3fbed113552327f0f787846890405c57
#
_cell.length_a   1.000
_cell.length_b   1.000
_cell.length_c   1.000
_cell.angle_alpha   90.00
_cell.angle_beta   90.00
_cell.angle_gamma   90.00
#
_symmetry.space_group_name_H-M   'P 1'
#
loop_
_entity.id
_entity.type
_entity.pdbx_description
1 polymer ?
#
loop_
_entity_poly.entity_id
_entity_poly.type
_entity_poly.pdbx_seq_one_letter_code
_entity_poly.pdbx_strand_id
1 'polypeptide(L)'
;NIFPSIDTGVCAASVRKFNQLATEIDNTVVLCISADLPFAQSRFCGAEGLNNVITLSTFRNAEFLQAYGVAIADGPLKGLAA
;
A
#
# COMPACT_ATOMS: atom_id res chain seq x y z
N ASN A 1 -2.97 -5.84 0.66
CA ASN A 1 -2.39 -5.31 -0.57
C ASN A 1 -1.04 -4.67 -0.29
N ILE A 2 0.01 -5.35 -0.73
CA ILE A 2 1.40 -4.89 -0.55
C ILE A 2 1.94 -4.51 -1.92
N PHE A 3 2.47 -3.31 -2.06
CA PHE A 3 2.87 -2.78 -3.36
C PHE A 3 4.09 -1.84 -3.25
N PRO A 4 4.84 -1.62 -4.36
CA PRO A 4 6.04 -0.80 -4.32
C PRO A 4 5.78 0.67 -3.95
N SER A 5 4.86 1.35 -4.62
CA SER A 5 4.57 2.75 -4.32
C SER A 5 3.20 3.18 -4.85
N ILE A 6 2.52 4.01 -4.06
CA ILE A 6 1.24 4.62 -4.43
C ILE A 6 1.38 5.54 -5.66
N ASP A 7 2.58 6.01 -5.95
CA ASP A 7 2.85 6.89 -7.09
C ASP A 7 3.05 6.13 -8.41
N THR A 8 2.93 4.81 -8.43
CA THR A 8 2.95 4.04 -9.67
C THR A 8 1.52 3.76 -10.14
N GLY A 9 1.30 3.78 -11.45
CA GLY A 9 -0.05 3.65 -12.02
C GLY A 9 -0.77 2.36 -11.65
N VAL A 10 -0.07 1.23 -11.73
CA VAL A 10 -0.64 -0.08 -11.39
C VAL A 10 -0.97 -0.18 -9.90
N CYS A 11 -0.08 0.32 -9.04
CA CYS A 11 -0.28 0.28 -7.60
C CYS A 11 -1.45 1.18 -7.18
N ALA A 12 -1.53 2.38 -7.76
CA ALA A 12 -2.65 3.28 -7.52
C ALA A 12 -3.98 2.63 -7.94
N ALA A 13 -4.00 1.98 -9.11
CA ALA A 13 -5.19 1.28 -9.58
C ALA A 13 -5.58 0.13 -8.64
N SER A 14 -4.61 -0.61 -8.09
CA SER A 14 -4.90 -1.69 -7.15
C SER A 14 -5.51 -1.16 -5.86
N VAL A 15 -5.02 -0.04 -5.33
CA VAL A 15 -5.59 0.56 -4.12
C VAL A 15 -7.04 1.00 -4.36
N ARG A 16 -7.32 1.63 -5.50
CA ARG A 16 -8.70 2.02 -5.87
C ARG A 16 -9.61 0.79 -5.93
N LYS A 17 -9.14 -0.30 -6.55
CA LYS A 17 -9.92 -1.52 -6.68
C LYS A 17 -10.19 -2.19 -5.34
N PHE A 18 -9.19 -2.26 -4.46
CA PHE A 18 -9.37 -2.80 -3.12
C PHE A 18 -10.31 -1.94 -2.28
N ASN A 19 -10.25 -0.62 -2.43
CA ASN A 19 -11.19 0.27 -1.75
C ASN A 19 -12.63 -0.02 -2.18
N GLN A 20 -12.86 -0.22 -3.48
CA GLN A 20 -14.18 -0.58 -3.99
C GLN A 20 -14.65 -1.94 -3.46
N LEU A 21 -13.77 -2.96 -3.49
CA LEU A 21 -14.10 -4.29 -3.01
C LEU A 21 -14.36 -4.33 -1.51
N ALA A 22 -13.69 -3.49 -0.73
CA ALA A 22 -13.87 -3.43 0.72
C ALA A 22 -15.30 -3.07 1.11
N THR A 23 -16.04 -2.37 0.25
CA THR A 23 -17.45 -2.03 0.51
C THR A 23 -18.39 -3.23 0.37
N GLU A 24 -17.93 -4.29 -0.32
CA GLU A 24 -18.75 -5.46 -0.67
C GLU A 24 -18.50 -6.65 0.26
N ILE A 25 -17.47 -6.58 1.10
CA ILE A 25 -17.07 -7.70 1.96
C ILE A 25 -17.31 -7.32 3.42
N ASP A 26 -18.22 -8.06 4.08
CA ASP A 26 -18.52 -7.84 5.49
C ASP A 26 -17.43 -8.38 6.41
N ASN A 27 -17.23 -7.73 7.55
CA ASN A 27 -16.30 -8.15 8.61
C ASN A 27 -14.85 -8.29 8.13
N THR A 28 -14.47 -7.53 7.12
CA THR A 28 -13.11 -7.58 6.53
C THR A 28 -12.50 -6.18 6.52
N VAL A 29 -11.24 -6.10 6.91
CA VAL A 29 -10.44 -4.87 6.82
C VAL A 29 -9.37 -5.07 5.76
N VAL A 30 -9.25 -4.12 4.82
CA VAL A 30 -8.21 -4.15 3.80
C VAL A 30 -7.10 -3.19 4.19
N LEU A 31 -5.89 -3.72 4.34
CA LEU A 31 -4.69 -2.93 4.61
C LEU A 31 -3.92 -2.76 3.30
N CYS A 32 -3.56 -1.52 2.97
CA CYS A 32 -2.72 -1.20 1.82
C CYS A 32 -1.35 -0.78 2.35
N ILE A 33 -0.33 -1.58 2.07
CA ILE A 33 0.99 -1.47 2.70
C ILE A 33 2.06 -1.17 1.65
N SER A 34 2.82 -0.12 1.87
CA SER A 34 3.96 0.24 1.01
C SER A 34 5.04 0.94 1.81
N ALA A 35 6.19 1.17 1.18
CA ALA A 35 7.29 1.94 1.77
C ALA A 35 7.12 3.45 1.56
N ASP A 36 6.02 3.92 0.98
CA ASP A 36 5.73 5.34 0.89
C ASP A 36 5.67 5.97 2.28
N LEU A 37 5.96 7.26 2.34
CA LEU A 37 5.71 8.01 3.56
C LEU A 37 4.21 8.05 3.85
N PRO A 38 3.80 8.05 5.14
CA PRO A 38 2.39 8.14 5.49
C PRO A 38 1.69 9.36 4.91
N PHE A 39 2.43 10.46 4.74
CA PHE A 39 1.92 11.68 4.14
C PHE A 39 1.51 11.49 2.67
N ALA A 40 2.32 10.75 1.91
CA ALA A 40 2.01 10.46 0.51
C ALA A 40 0.77 9.56 0.38
N GLN A 41 0.66 8.56 1.24
CA GLN A 41 -0.50 7.67 1.28
C GLN A 41 -1.77 8.44 1.64
N SER A 42 -1.71 9.31 2.66
CA SER A 42 -2.85 10.14 3.07
C SER A 42 -3.26 11.10 1.98
N ARG A 43 -2.31 11.72 1.29
CA ARG A 43 -2.58 12.64 0.19
C ARG A 43 -3.32 11.93 -0.95
N PHE A 44 -2.87 10.74 -1.32
CA PHE A 44 -3.51 9.97 -2.38
C PHE A 44 -4.94 9.58 -2.00
N CYS A 45 -5.13 8.99 -0.83
CA CYS A 45 -6.46 8.56 -0.38
C CYS A 45 -7.40 9.75 -0.20
N GLY A 46 -6.92 10.89 0.29
CA GLY A 46 -7.71 12.10 0.43
C GLY A 46 -8.13 12.67 -0.91
N ALA A 47 -7.20 12.75 -1.88
CA ALA A 47 -7.49 13.27 -3.21
C ALA A 47 -8.48 12.39 -3.99
N GLU A 48 -8.43 11.07 -3.79
CA GLU A 48 -9.27 10.11 -4.49
C GLU A 48 -10.55 9.75 -3.71
N GLY A 49 -10.71 10.25 -2.48
CA GLY A 49 -11.87 9.92 -1.66
C GLY A 49 -11.94 8.47 -1.20
N LEU A 50 -10.80 7.83 -0.97
CA LEU A 50 -10.73 6.40 -0.63
C LEU A 50 -10.76 6.22 0.89
N ASN A 51 -11.93 5.88 1.43
CA ASN A 51 -12.17 5.81 2.88
C ASN A 51 -12.36 4.38 3.40
N ASN A 52 -12.32 3.37 2.52
CA ASN A 52 -12.63 1.98 2.89
C ASN A 52 -11.40 1.09 3.03
N VAL A 53 -10.20 1.66 2.86
CA VAL A 53 -8.94 0.97 3.09
C VAL A 53 -8.13 1.71 4.14
N ILE A 54 -7.26 0.98 4.83
CA ILE A 54 -6.31 1.55 5.80
C ILE A 54 -4.92 1.46 5.19
N THR A 55 -4.23 2.59 5.07
CA THR A 55 -2.87 2.61 4.55
C THR A 55 -1.86 2.52 5.69
N LEU A 56 -0.83 1.70 5.50
CA LEU A 56 0.26 1.54 6.44
C LEU A 56 1.58 1.72 5.70
N SER A 57 2.53 2.40 6.35
CA SER A 57 3.85 2.64 5.80
C SER A 57 4.89 1.74 6.46
N THR A 58 5.77 1.14 5.65
CA THR A 58 6.93 0.39 6.14
C THR A 58 8.21 1.23 6.09
N PHE A 59 8.11 2.53 5.85
CA PHE A 59 9.27 3.39 5.70
C PHE A 59 10.24 3.31 6.89
N ARG A 60 9.70 3.19 8.11
CA ARG A 60 10.51 3.09 9.33
C ARG A 60 10.58 1.68 9.89
N ASN A 61 10.08 0.67 9.18
CA ASN A 61 10.01 -0.71 9.65
C ASN A 61 10.34 -1.70 8.55
N ALA A 62 11.63 -1.77 8.21
CA ALA A 62 12.10 -2.72 7.19
C ALA A 62 11.95 -4.18 7.62
N GLU A 63 11.87 -4.46 8.92
CA GLU A 63 11.70 -5.82 9.44
C GLU A 63 10.39 -6.45 8.95
N PHE A 64 9.35 -5.66 8.78
CA PHE A 64 8.07 -6.15 8.24
C PHE A 64 8.28 -6.79 6.87
N LEU A 65 9.02 -6.12 5.98
CA LEU A 65 9.26 -6.60 4.62
C LEU A 65 10.00 -7.92 4.60
N GLN A 66 10.98 -8.08 5.50
CA GLN A 66 11.74 -9.33 5.62
C GLN A 66 10.90 -10.44 6.23
N ALA A 67 10.13 -10.14 7.27
CA ALA A 67 9.29 -11.12 7.96
C ALA A 67 8.25 -11.75 7.03
N TYR A 68 7.71 -10.97 6.09
CA TYR A 68 6.73 -11.46 5.13
C TYR A 68 7.33 -11.85 3.78
N GLY A 69 8.65 -11.72 3.60
CA GLY A 69 9.32 -12.09 2.35
C GLY A 69 8.92 -11.24 1.16
N VAL A 70 8.59 -9.97 1.38
CA VAL A 70 8.07 -9.05 0.36
C VAL A 70 8.99 -7.89 0.03
N ALA A 71 10.22 -7.89 0.53
CA ALA A 71 11.18 -6.84 0.21
C ALA A 71 11.77 -7.08 -1.19
N ILE A 72 11.88 -6.01 -1.98
CA ILE A 72 12.56 -6.05 -3.27
C ILE A 72 14.06 -5.96 -3.00
N ALA A 73 14.81 -7.00 -3.38
CA ALA A 73 16.21 -7.18 -2.97
C ALA A 73 17.21 -6.41 -3.83
N ASP A 74 16.91 -6.16 -5.10
CA ASP A 74 17.83 -5.45 -6.00
C ASP A 74 17.08 -4.69 -7.09
N GLY A 75 17.83 -3.96 -7.93
CA GLY A 75 17.28 -3.17 -9.01
C GLY A 75 16.82 -1.77 -8.56
N PRO A 76 16.19 -1.02 -9.47
CA PRO A 76 15.77 0.37 -9.18
C PRO A 76 14.78 0.51 -8.02
N LEU A 77 14.03 -0.55 -7.72
CA LEU A 77 13.01 -0.53 -6.66
C LEU A 77 13.49 -1.21 -5.38
N LYS A 78 14.80 -1.44 -5.24
CA LYS A 78 15.35 -2.06 -4.04
C LYS A 78 14.91 -1.32 -2.78
N GLY A 79 14.49 -2.08 -1.77
CA GLY A 79 14.02 -1.53 -0.50
C GLY A 79 12.53 -1.25 -0.45
N LEU A 80 11.83 -1.34 -1.58
CA LEU A 80 10.37 -1.23 -1.61
C LEU A 80 9.71 -2.60 -1.41
N ALA A 81 8.40 -2.60 -1.27
CA ALA A 81 7.61 -3.79 -1.04
C ALA A 81 6.95 -4.29 -2.33
N ALA A 82 6.76 -5.58 -2.43
CA ALA A 82 5.96 -6.17 -3.50
C ALA A 82 5.36 -7.52 -3.08
#